data_fa0c2b64c690da44ed70b8a9b238b20d
#
_entry.id   fa0c2b64c690da44ed70b8a9b238b20d
#
_cell.length_a   1.000
_cell.length_b   1.000
_cell.length_c   1.000
_cell.angle_alpha   90.00
_cell.angle_beta   90.00
_cell.angle_gamma   90.00
#
_symmetry.space_group_name_H-M   'P 1'
#
loop_
_entity.id
_entity.type
_entity.pdbx_description
1 polymer ?
#
loop_
_entity_poly.entity_id
_entity_poly.type
_entity_poly.pdbx_seq_one_letter_code
_entity_poly.pdbx_strand_id
1 'polypeptide(L)'
;MKRRILLVDDDVAVLLTLKAVLELNHFDVQTASSASEAMEKLAAGVYDMVITDSRMETDDAGFHVIRAARQQSYQPATALLTAYPPRNMDWKHNGVQSLLVKPIGTQDLLRQIEALLIQQQDEKRAREIAGLGGPSEVSGQPAQKAS
;
A
#
# COMPACT_ATOMS: atom_id res chain seq x y z
N MET A 1 -5.51 18.11 3.79
CA MET A 1 -4.33 17.34 4.22
C MET A 1 -3.75 16.56 3.06
N LYS A 2 -2.43 16.54 2.99
CA LYS A 2 -1.76 15.74 1.97
C LYS A 2 -1.84 14.26 2.30
N ARG A 3 -2.04 13.44 1.27
CA ARG A 3 -1.94 12.00 1.41
C ARG A 3 -0.48 11.60 1.59
N ARG A 4 -0.23 10.68 2.49
CA ARG A 4 1.14 10.25 2.80
C ARG A 4 1.44 8.91 2.15
N ILE A 5 2.56 8.87 1.44
CA ILE A 5 3.01 7.68 0.70
C ILE A 5 4.39 7.28 1.21
N LEU A 6 4.57 5.99 1.47
CA LEU A 6 5.88 5.41 1.73
C LEU A 6 6.35 4.72 0.45
N LEU A 7 7.48 5.19 -0.10
CA LEU A 7 8.13 4.57 -1.25
C LEU A 7 9.30 3.74 -0.78
N VAL A 8 9.37 2.49 -1.21
CA VAL A 8 10.43 1.57 -0.81
C VAL A 8 11.10 0.98 -2.06
N ASP A 9 12.38 1.26 -2.22
CA ASP A 9 13.17 0.73 -3.34
C ASP A 9 14.64 0.86 -2.97
N ASP A 10 15.47 -0.12 -3.28
CA ASP A 10 16.90 -0.03 -3.02
C ASP A 10 17.65 0.80 -4.06
N ASP A 11 16.99 1.17 -5.14
CA ASP A 11 17.55 2.07 -6.16
C ASP A 11 17.26 3.52 -5.76
N VAL A 12 18.28 4.23 -5.29
CA VAL A 12 18.16 5.60 -4.80
C VAL A 12 17.69 6.54 -5.90
N ALA A 13 18.11 6.32 -7.16
CA ALA A 13 17.69 7.14 -8.28
C ALA A 13 16.17 7.03 -8.51
N VAL A 14 15.63 5.83 -8.41
CA VAL A 14 14.18 5.61 -8.52
C VAL A 14 13.45 6.33 -7.38
N LEU A 15 13.95 6.20 -6.15
CA LEU A 15 13.32 6.85 -5.01
C LEU A 15 13.27 8.36 -5.17
N LEU A 16 14.39 8.97 -5.56
CA LEU A 16 14.46 10.42 -5.70
C LEU A 16 13.56 10.93 -6.83
N THR A 17 13.53 10.21 -7.95
CA THR A 17 12.71 10.58 -9.10
C THR A 17 11.23 10.52 -8.76
N LEU A 18 10.79 9.40 -8.19
CA LEU A 18 9.38 9.21 -7.84
C LEU A 18 8.95 10.15 -6.72
N LYS A 19 9.81 10.37 -5.73
CA LYS A 19 9.53 11.32 -4.66
C LYS A 19 9.27 12.71 -5.23
N ALA A 20 10.14 13.17 -6.13
CA ALA A 20 9.98 14.49 -6.75
C ALA A 20 8.66 14.60 -7.51
N VAL A 21 8.33 13.60 -8.32
CA VAL A 21 7.08 13.57 -9.09
C VAL A 21 5.86 13.63 -8.17
N LEU A 22 5.86 12.82 -7.13
CA LEU A 22 4.71 12.73 -6.23
C LEU A 22 4.57 14.00 -5.38
N GLU A 23 5.68 14.57 -4.92
CA GLU A 23 5.63 15.81 -4.16
C GLU A 23 5.13 16.99 -4.99
N LEU A 24 5.48 17.03 -6.28
CA LEU A 24 4.94 18.04 -7.20
C LEU A 24 3.44 17.88 -7.38
N ASN A 25 2.91 16.71 -7.13
CA ASN A 25 1.47 16.44 -7.24
C ASN A 25 0.78 16.40 -5.87
N HIS A 26 1.38 17.07 -4.89
CA HIS A 26 0.78 17.35 -3.58
C HIS A 26 0.67 16.14 -2.65
N PHE A 27 1.52 15.13 -2.83
CA PHE A 27 1.66 14.04 -1.86
C PHE A 27 2.79 14.35 -0.88
N ASP A 28 2.66 13.84 0.33
CA ASP A 28 3.73 13.84 1.32
C ASP A 28 4.43 12.49 1.23
N VAL A 29 5.71 12.48 0.86
CA VAL A 29 6.41 11.24 0.52
C VAL A 29 7.56 11.00 1.47
N GLN A 30 7.57 9.81 2.09
CA GLN A 30 8.70 9.29 2.81
C GLN A 30 9.32 8.16 2.00
N THR A 31 10.62 7.96 2.13
CA THR A 31 11.32 6.90 1.38
C THR A 31 12.03 5.95 2.33
N ALA A 32 12.19 4.71 1.87
CA ALA A 32 12.99 3.70 2.55
C ALA A 32 13.78 2.94 1.49
N SER A 33 15.03 2.63 1.78
CA SER A 33 15.91 1.96 0.82
C SER A 33 16.07 0.47 1.10
N SER A 34 15.37 -0.05 2.09
CA SER A 34 15.38 -1.48 2.44
C SER A 34 14.07 -1.85 3.11
N ALA A 35 13.78 -3.16 3.17
CA ALA A 35 12.61 -3.65 3.87
C ALA A 35 12.70 -3.33 5.37
N SER A 36 13.89 -3.45 5.94
CA SER A 36 14.12 -3.16 7.36
C SER A 36 13.77 -1.71 7.69
N GLU A 37 14.27 -0.78 6.88
CA GLU A 37 13.97 0.64 7.07
C GLU A 37 12.48 0.91 6.88
N ALA A 38 11.87 0.26 5.89
CA ALA A 38 10.43 0.43 5.64
C ALA A 38 9.60 -0.02 6.82
N MET A 39 9.95 -1.14 7.44
CA MET A 39 9.21 -1.66 8.60
C MET A 39 9.30 -0.72 9.79
N GLU A 40 10.47 -0.12 10.02
CA GLU A 40 10.63 0.88 11.06
C GLU A 40 9.73 2.09 10.82
N LYS A 41 9.69 2.58 9.59
CA LYS A 41 8.86 3.73 9.25
C LYS A 41 7.37 3.42 9.34
N LEU A 42 6.96 2.22 8.94
CA LEU A 42 5.57 1.80 9.07
C LEU A 42 5.11 1.77 10.52
N ALA A 43 5.98 1.36 11.43
CA ALA A 43 5.66 1.32 12.85
C ALA A 43 5.65 2.72 13.48
N ALA A 44 6.43 3.65 12.95
CA ALA A 44 6.61 4.99 13.55
C ALA A 44 5.67 6.04 12.99
N GLY A 45 5.04 5.79 11.84
CA GLY A 45 4.19 6.79 11.18
C GLY A 45 2.88 6.22 10.71
N VAL A 46 2.09 7.05 10.03
CA VAL A 46 0.81 6.67 9.44
C VAL A 46 0.87 7.00 7.96
N TYR A 47 0.49 6.05 7.12
CA TYR A 47 0.56 6.21 5.67
C TYR A 47 -0.78 5.86 5.02
N ASP A 48 -1.12 6.59 3.96
CA ASP A 48 -2.28 6.29 3.15
C ASP A 48 -1.97 5.20 2.12
N MET A 49 -0.71 5.10 1.71
CA MET A 49 -0.30 4.15 0.68
C MET A 49 1.16 3.74 0.87
N VAL A 50 1.45 2.49 0.55
CA VAL A 50 2.82 1.95 0.51
C VAL A 50 3.07 1.40 -0.88
N ILE A 51 4.13 1.88 -1.52
CA ILE A 51 4.59 1.39 -2.83
C ILE A 51 5.98 0.84 -2.62
N THR A 52 6.20 -0.43 -2.92
CA THR A 52 7.49 -1.06 -2.70
C THR A 52 7.94 -1.86 -3.91
N ASP A 53 9.26 -1.84 -4.17
CA ASP A 53 9.86 -2.80 -5.10
C ASP A 53 9.69 -4.19 -4.51
N SER A 54 9.59 -5.19 -5.37
CA SER A 54 9.40 -6.58 -4.93
C SER A 54 10.71 -7.20 -4.47
N ARG A 55 11.84 -6.81 -5.05
CA ARG A 55 13.15 -7.42 -4.82
C ARG A 55 14.14 -6.37 -4.33
N MET A 56 14.69 -6.57 -3.15
CA MET A 56 15.67 -5.67 -2.56
C MET A 56 16.77 -6.51 -1.90
N GLU A 57 16.81 -6.58 -0.56
CA GLU A 57 17.81 -7.41 0.15
C GLU A 57 17.62 -8.90 -0.20
N THR A 58 16.36 -9.31 -0.41
CA THR A 58 16.01 -10.66 -0.83
C THR A 58 14.99 -10.56 -1.97
N ASP A 59 14.73 -11.68 -2.64
CA ASP A 59 13.78 -11.73 -3.76
C ASP A 59 12.35 -11.46 -3.32
N ASP A 60 12.03 -11.65 -2.04
CA ASP A 60 10.68 -11.46 -1.50
C ASP A 60 10.58 -10.28 -0.53
N ALA A 61 11.58 -9.41 -0.49
CA ALA A 61 11.62 -8.29 0.46
C ALA A 61 10.39 -7.40 0.38
N GLY A 62 9.92 -7.10 -0.85
CA GLY A 62 8.74 -6.28 -1.04
C GLY A 62 7.48 -6.89 -0.43
N PHE A 63 7.34 -8.21 -0.51
CA PHE A 63 6.19 -8.89 0.08
C PHE A 63 6.23 -8.82 1.61
N HIS A 64 7.42 -8.82 2.22
CA HIS A 64 7.54 -8.59 3.67
C HIS A 64 7.06 -7.19 4.05
N VAL A 65 7.41 -6.19 3.25
CA VAL A 65 6.94 -4.82 3.46
C VAL A 65 5.41 -4.74 3.35
N ILE A 66 4.84 -5.35 2.31
CA ILE A 66 3.39 -5.37 2.11
C ILE A 66 2.69 -6.02 3.30
N ARG A 67 3.22 -7.15 3.78
CA ARG A 67 2.64 -7.84 4.92
C ARG A 67 2.67 -6.97 6.18
N ALA A 68 3.80 -6.30 6.42
CA ALA A 68 3.91 -5.39 7.56
C ALA A 68 2.93 -4.22 7.44
N ALA A 69 2.76 -3.68 6.23
CA ALA A 69 1.81 -2.59 5.98
C ALA A 69 0.38 -3.02 6.27
N ARG A 70 0.01 -4.22 5.87
CA ARG A 70 -1.34 -4.72 6.08
C ARG A 70 -1.66 -4.97 7.55
N GLN A 71 -0.66 -5.17 8.39
CA GLN A 71 -0.84 -5.34 9.83
C GLN A 71 -1.03 -4.03 10.57
N GLN A 72 -0.81 -2.90 9.92
CA GLN A 72 -0.99 -1.60 10.57
C GLN A 72 -2.47 -1.24 10.70
N SER A 73 -2.83 -0.66 11.83
CA SER A 73 -4.21 -0.29 12.10
C SER A 73 -4.74 0.77 11.14
N TYR A 74 -3.86 1.60 10.58
CA TYR A 74 -4.26 2.65 9.64
C TYR A 74 -4.53 2.12 8.22
N GLN A 75 -4.28 0.85 7.96
CA GLN A 75 -4.66 0.14 6.73
C GLN A 75 -4.33 0.92 5.45
N PRO A 76 -3.03 1.04 5.09
CA PRO A 76 -2.66 1.75 3.87
C PRO A 76 -3.00 0.92 2.63
N ALA A 77 -3.24 1.60 1.50
CA ALA A 77 -3.27 0.93 0.21
C ALA A 77 -1.87 0.37 -0.11
N THR A 78 -1.80 -0.73 -0.84
CA THR A 78 -0.52 -1.41 -1.11
C THR A 78 -0.33 -1.67 -2.59
N ALA A 79 0.89 -1.41 -3.08
CA ALA A 79 1.25 -1.67 -4.48
C ALA A 79 2.70 -2.14 -4.57
N LEU A 80 2.95 -3.06 -5.50
CA LEU A 80 4.32 -3.40 -5.90
C LEU A 80 4.69 -2.60 -7.14
N LEU A 81 5.91 -2.07 -7.17
CA LEU A 81 6.48 -1.41 -8.34
C LEU A 81 7.73 -2.19 -8.72
N THR A 82 7.69 -2.96 -9.80
CA THR A 82 8.74 -3.89 -10.13
C THR A 82 9.01 -3.97 -11.62
N ALA A 83 10.29 -4.18 -11.98
CA ALA A 83 10.68 -4.44 -13.36
C ALA A 83 10.42 -5.91 -13.76
N TYR A 84 10.29 -6.79 -12.76
CA TYR A 84 10.14 -8.22 -12.98
C TYR A 84 8.89 -8.73 -12.26
N PRO A 85 7.70 -8.61 -12.90
CA PRO A 85 6.47 -9.06 -12.24
C PRO A 85 6.54 -10.55 -11.90
N PRO A 86 6.12 -10.94 -10.70
CA PRO A 86 6.12 -12.36 -10.32
C PRO A 86 5.09 -13.12 -11.15
N ARG A 87 5.52 -14.22 -11.77
CA ARG A 87 4.67 -14.99 -12.69
C ARG A 87 3.95 -16.14 -12.00
N ASN A 88 4.62 -16.77 -11.04
CA ASN A 88 4.12 -17.99 -10.41
C ASN A 88 3.60 -17.75 -9.00
N MET A 89 3.38 -16.49 -8.65
CA MET A 89 2.94 -16.11 -7.31
C MET A 89 1.64 -15.35 -7.42
N ASP A 90 0.68 -15.71 -6.60
CA ASP A 90 -0.56 -14.94 -6.51
C ASP A 90 -0.29 -13.74 -5.61
N TRP A 91 0.11 -12.64 -6.23
CA TRP A 91 0.47 -11.44 -5.49
C TRP A 91 -0.72 -10.83 -4.76
N LYS A 92 -1.94 -11.04 -5.25
CA LYS A 92 -3.15 -10.56 -4.57
C LYS A 92 -3.38 -11.27 -3.24
N HIS A 93 -3.10 -12.56 -3.17
CA HIS A 93 -3.17 -13.31 -1.91
C HIS A 93 -2.14 -12.82 -0.90
N ASN A 94 -1.06 -12.20 -1.34
CA ASN A 94 -0.05 -11.63 -0.47
C ASN A 94 -0.37 -10.20 -0.05
N GLY A 95 -1.58 -9.72 -0.35
CA GLY A 95 -2.06 -8.43 0.12
C GLY A 95 -1.73 -7.26 -0.77
N VAL A 96 -1.19 -7.51 -1.96
CA VAL A 96 -0.88 -6.46 -2.93
C VAL A 96 -2.16 -6.10 -3.68
N GLN A 97 -2.54 -4.84 -3.64
CA GLN A 97 -3.76 -4.38 -4.31
C GLN A 97 -3.52 -4.01 -5.77
N SER A 98 -2.30 -3.60 -6.12
CA SER A 98 -1.96 -3.27 -7.50
C SER A 98 -0.52 -3.62 -7.81
N LEU A 99 -0.27 -3.98 -9.06
CA LEU A 99 1.06 -4.26 -9.57
C LEU A 99 1.40 -3.21 -10.61
N LEU A 100 2.47 -2.45 -10.35
CA LEU A 100 2.96 -1.40 -11.24
C LEU A 100 4.28 -1.89 -11.85
N VAL A 101 4.37 -1.88 -13.17
CA VAL A 101 5.53 -2.44 -13.88
C VAL A 101 6.44 -1.31 -14.35
N LYS A 102 7.72 -1.39 -13.97
CA LYS A 102 8.75 -0.44 -14.42
C LYS A 102 9.11 -0.70 -15.89
N PRO A 103 9.42 0.32 -16.68
CA PRO A 103 9.26 1.74 -16.38
C PRO A 103 7.79 2.15 -16.47
N ILE A 104 7.33 3.00 -15.55
CA ILE A 104 5.96 3.49 -15.58
C ILE A 104 5.96 4.98 -15.86
N GLY A 105 5.09 5.43 -16.76
CA GLY A 105 4.96 6.84 -17.07
C GLY A 105 4.35 7.60 -15.90
N THR A 106 4.70 8.88 -15.77
CA THR A 106 4.27 9.71 -14.66
C THR A 106 2.74 9.77 -14.55
N GLN A 107 2.04 9.98 -15.66
CA GLN A 107 0.59 10.10 -15.64
C GLN A 107 -0.08 8.78 -15.27
N ASP A 108 0.44 7.66 -15.78
CA ASP A 108 -0.08 6.35 -15.43
C ASP A 108 0.12 6.06 -13.95
N LEU A 109 1.29 6.39 -13.41
CA LEU A 109 1.57 6.21 -11.99
C LEU A 109 0.58 7.00 -11.13
N LEU A 110 0.40 8.29 -11.44
CA LEU A 110 -0.50 9.15 -10.68
C LEU A 110 -1.96 8.64 -10.75
N ARG A 111 -2.39 8.21 -11.93
CA ARG A 111 -3.74 7.68 -12.12
C ARG A 111 -3.96 6.42 -11.30
N GLN A 112 -3.00 5.51 -11.30
CA GLN A 112 -3.07 4.29 -10.53
C GLN A 112 -3.08 4.57 -9.02
N ILE A 113 -2.24 5.49 -8.57
CA ILE A 113 -2.19 5.86 -7.15
C ILE A 113 -3.52 6.43 -6.70
N GLU A 114 -4.08 7.36 -7.46
CA GLU A 114 -5.35 7.97 -7.09
C GLU A 114 -6.50 6.98 -7.08
N ALA A 115 -6.53 6.07 -8.06
CA ALA A 115 -7.54 5.03 -8.10
C ALA A 115 -7.44 4.10 -6.88
N LEU A 116 -6.22 3.73 -6.49
CA LEU A 116 -6.02 2.87 -5.32
C LEU A 116 -6.41 3.55 -4.02
N LEU A 117 -6.11 4.84 -3.88
CA LEU A 117 -6.48 5.59 -2.69
C LEU A 117 -8.00 5.70 -2.55
N ILE A 118 -8.70 5.94 -3.65
CA ILE A 118 -10.15 5.98 -3.65
C ILE A 118 -10.73 4.62 -3.28
N GLN A 119 -10.22 3.56 -3.90
CA GLN A 119 -10.68 2.20 -3.64
C GLN A 119 -10.49 1.83 -2.17
N GLN A 120 -9.33 2.15 -1.60
CA GLN A 120 -9.03 1.84 -0.21
C GLN A 120 -9.95 2.59 0.74
N GLN A 121 -10.23 3.84 0.43
CA GLN A 121 -11.13 4.65 1.26
C GLN A 121 -12.56 4.12 1.19
N ASP A 122 -13.02 3.72 0.01
CA ASP A 122 -14.35 3.14 -0.16
C ASP A 122 -14.47 1.82 0.59
N GLU A 123 -13.43 0.97 0.56
CA GLU A 123 -13.41 -0.29 1.29
C GLU A 123 -13.46 -0.07 2.80
N LYS A 124 -12.71 0.92 3.31
CA LYS A 124 -12.75 1.26 4.73
C LYS A 124 -14.13 1.74 5.14
N ARG A 125 -14.74 2.61 4.32
CA ARG A 125 -16.08 3.12 4.59
C ARG A 125 -17.12 2.01 4.59
N ALA A 126 -17.02 1.07 3.66
CA ALA A 126 -17.92 -0.07 3.60
C ALA A 126 -17.80 -0.95 4.85
N ARG A 127 -16.57 -1.14 5.35
CA ARG A 127 -16.34 -1.91 6.58
C ARG A 127 -16.91 -1.19 7.81
N GLU A 128 -16.78 0.12 7.87
CA GLU A 128 -17.35 0.91 8.96
C GLU A 128 -18.86 0.81 8.96
N ILE A 129 -19.49 0.96 7.80
CA ILE A 129 -20.94 0.86 7.67
C ILE A 129 -21.42 -0.53 8.06
N ALA A 130 -20.72 -1.58 7.62
CA ALA A 130 -21.07 -2.95 7.99
C ALA A 130 -20.94 -3.19 9.48
N GLY A 131 -19.90 -2.63 10.11
CA GLY A 131 -19.72 -2.73 11.55
C GLY A 131 -20.78 -2.00 12.35
N LEU A 132 -21.27 -0.88 11.86
CA LEU A 132 -22.32 -0.10 12.51
C LEU A 132 -23.70 -0.75 12.33
N GLY A 133 -23.93 -1.36 11.18
CA GLY A 133 -25.21 -1.98 10.87
C GLY A 133 -25.34 -3.40 11.42
N GLY A 134 -24.26 -4.01 11.88
CA GLY A 134 -24.27 -5.38 12.37
C GLY A 134 -24.87 -5.46 13.76
N PRO A 135 -25.73 -6.34 14.04
CA PRO A 135 -26.33 -6.57 15.37
C PRO A 135 -25.37 -7.27 16.32
N SER A 136 -25.19 -7.00 15.69
CA SER A 136 -24.50 -7.21 16.48
C SER A 136 -24.02 -7.41 16.68
N GLU A 137 -23.81 -7.50 16.67
CA GLU A 137 -23.16 -7.34 17.19
C GLU A 137 -23.34 -7.42 17.52
N VAL A 138 -24.17 -7.85 17.67
CA VAL A 138 -24.27 -7.66 18.40
C VAL A 138 -24.60 -8.23 18.51
N SER A 139 -24.86 -8.75 18.69
CA SER A 139 -24.90 -8.99 19.09
C SER A 139 -25.03 -9.50 18.65
N GLY A 140 -25.35 -10.17 18.50
CA GLY A 140 -25.08 -10.28 18.41
C GLY A 140 -25.14 -10.77 17.50
N GLN A 141 -25.11 -11.23 17.18
CA GLN A 141 -24.82 -11.32 16.72
C GLN A 141 -24.68 -11.37 15.82
N PRO A 142 -25.12 -11.96 15.62
CA PRO A 142 -24.70 -11.93 15.11
C PRO A 142 -24.62 -12.15 14.24
N ALA A 143 -24.90 -12.73 13.89
CA ALA A 143 -24.51 -12.62 13.50
C ALA A 143 -24.40 -12.84 12.64
N GLN A 144 -24.50 -13.12 12.41
CA GLN A 144 -24.14 -12.96 12.04
C GLN A 144 -23.87 -12.86 11.14
N LYS A 145 -24.12 -13.28 10.88
CA LYS A 145 -23.78 -12.94 10.43
C LYS A 145 -23.69 -12.81 9.49
N ALA A 146 -24.22 -13.05 9.39
CA ALA A 146 -24.02 -12.64 8.97
C ALA A 146 -23.93 -12.55 8.25
N SER A 147 -24.29 -12.94 8.14
CA SER A 147 -24.02 -12.51 8.02
C SER A 147 -23.66 -12.39 7.68
#